data_b47a3e0a09c5193d9c70b8aaf265743a
#
_entry.id   b47a3e0a09c5193d9c70b8aaf265743a
#
_cell.length_a   1.000
_cell.length_b   1.000
_cell.length_c   1.000
_cell.angle_alpha   90.00
_cell.angle_beta   90.00
_cell.angle_gamma   90.00
#
_symmetry.space_group_name_H-M   'P 1'
#
loop_
_entity.id
_entity.type
_entity.pdbx_description
1 polymer ?
#
loop_
_entity_poly.entity_id
_entity_poly.type
_entity_poly.pdbx_seq_one_letter_code
_entity_poly.pdbx_strand_id
1 'polypeptide(L)'
;MRTPRALIPLLAVAGAAAVVVTAGAGAAIENVSGTTGPALADAAEALPPATVNALTWNVCGDTGCPMGSRPGELATEIARQLAGSEVGGRTVSMNAVFLQEVCSGHVDTLKREQRLRSWSWAFAPSRTTGGAERACANGQGTLGVAVGTEAPMSDVREMRLPSPDRYGRSAACGTVGAWNARLCGVQLSSSQWDDDPRGQWRGKQIGALGELAAENRVIIGGDFTERPESPALDPLYRAFAECDQGPNESRTGAMTQQDWRGTPVAKTDYLFISKTAGASCGVSGTPTRASDHRPLAAAVSFR
;
A
#
# COMPACT_ATOMS: atom_id res chain seq x y z
N MET A 1 53.60 7.49 29.69
CA MET A 1 52.65 7.40 30.82
C MET A 1 51.65 6.34 30.49
N ARG A 2 51.56 5.28 31.29
CA ARG A 2 50.79 4.06 31.04
C ARG A 2 49.42 4.20 31.72
N THR A 3 48.33 3.93 30.98
CA THR A 3 46.96 3.82 31.50
C THR A 3 46.66 2.38 31.91
N PRO A 4 45.99 2.11 33.02
CA PRO A 4 45.64 0.76 33.43
C PRO A 4 44.30 0.31 32.81
N ARG A 5 44.26 -0.96 32.43
CA ARG A 5 43.09 -1.70 32.00
C ARG A 5 42.20 -2.07 33.23
N ALA A 6 40.94 -1.75 33.18
CA ALA A 6 39.94 -2.25 34.12
C ALA A 6 39.29 -3.52 33.58
N LEU A 7 39.38 -4.61 34.34
CA LEU A 7 38.71 -5.89 34.12
C LEU A 7 37.32 -5.84 34.79
N ILE A 8 36.27 -6.18 34.06
CA ILE A 8 34.91 -6.39 34.58
C ILE A 8 34.63 -7.91 34.61
N PRO A 9 34.20 -8.47 35.75
CA PRO A 9 33.90 -9.89 35.86
C PRO A 9 32.49 -10.21 35.32
N LEU A 10 32.39 -11.31 34.57
CA LEU A 10 31.16 -11.98 34.17
C LEU A 10 30.52 -12.64 35.41
N LEU A 11 29.26 -12.30 35.68
CA LEU A 11 28.41 -13.06 36.59
C LEU A 11 27.47 -13.95 35.76
N ALA A 12 27.67 -15.25 35.86
CA ALA A 12 26.79 -16.30 35.35
C ALA A 12 25.71 -16.56 36.38
N VAL A 13 24.46 -16.41 36.00
CA VAL A 13 23.30 -16.85 36.83
C VAL A 13 22.76 -18.14 36.21
N ALA A 14 22.93 -19.24 36.94
CA ALA A 14 22.32 -20.53 36.64
C ALA A 14 20.92 -20.57 37.28
N GLY A 15 19.87 -20.62 36.47
CA GLY A 15 18.50 -20.88 36.90
C GLY A 15 18.17 -22.38 36.87
N ALA A 16 17.92 -22.98 38.03
CA ALA A 16 17.47 -24.36 38.11
C ALA A 16 15.94 -24.42 37.95
N ALA A 17 15.49 -25.23 36.96
CA ALA A 17 14.07 -25.55 36.82
C ALA A 17 13.77 -26.82 37.68
N ALA A 18 12.87 -26.67 38.62
CA ALA A 18 12.35 -27.77 39.40
C ALA A 18 11.22 -28.48 38.65
N VAL A 19 11.39 -29.75 38.38
CA VAL A 19 10.33 -30.64 37.87
C VAL A 19 9.64 -31.27 39.07
N VAL A 20 8.36 -31.00 39.28
CA VAL A 20 7.53 -31.72 40.26
C VAL A 20 6.89 -32.90 39.55
N VAL A 21 7.30 -34.10 39.90
CA VAL A 21 6.67 -35.38 39.52
C VAL A 21 5.72 -35.79 40.63
N THR A 22 4.40 -35.74 40.39
CA THR A 22 3.40 -36.35 41.26
C THR A 22 3.11 -37.77 40.79
N ALA A 23 3.53 -38.76 41.56
CA ALA A 23 3.13 -40.14 41.39
C ALA A 23 1.74 -40.36 41.95
N GLY A 24 0.79 -40.75 41.14
CA GLY A 24 -0.54 -41.21 41.54
C GLY A 24 -0.76 -42.65 41.09
N ALA A 25 -1.17 -43.45 42.03
CA ALA A 25 -1.30 -44.92 41.94
C ALA A 25 -2.45 -45.40 41.03
N GLY A 26 -2.21 -46.47 40.38
CA GLY A 26 -2.92 -47.56 39.82
C GLY A 26 -4.45 -47.58 39.66
N ALA A 27 -4.86 -47.90 38.45
CA ALA A 27 -5.99 -48.77 38.15
C ALA A 27 -5.73 -49.41 36.78
N ALA A 28 -5.84 -50.74 36.73
CA ALA A 28 -5.78 -51.51 35.51
C ALA A 28 -6.99 -51.19 34.60
N ILE A 29 -6.73 -50.96 33.35
CA ILE A 29 -7.78 -50.86 32.33
C ILE A 29 -7.46 -51.73 31.13
N GLU A 30 -8.44 -52.51 30.79
CA GLU A 30 -8.51 -53.49 29.72
C GLU A 30 -8.15 -52.91 28.35
N ASN A 31 -7.62 -53.80 27.50
CA ASN A 31 -7.35 -53.61 26.10
C ASN A 31 -8.56 -53.03 25.34
N VAL A 32 -8.45 -51.78 24.87
CA VAL A 32 -9.26 -51.27 23.79
C VAL A 32 -8.38 -51.06 22.57
N SER A 33 -8.61 -51.86 21.55
CA SER A 33 -7.97 -51.80 20.25
C SER A 33 -8.06 -50.41 19.66
N GLY A 34 -6.91 -49.84 19.31
CA GLY A 34 -6.79 -48.50 18.78
C GLY A 34 -7.52 -48.32 17.43
N THR A 35 -8.45 -47.44 17.43
CA THR A 35 -8.82 -46.68 16.24
C THR A 35 -8.00 -45.37 16.27
N THR A 36 -6.97 -45.33 15.44
CA THR A 36 -6.31 -44.05 15.09
C THR A 36 -7.34 -43.20 14.41
N GLY A 37 -7.98 -42.31 15.18
CA GLY A 37 -8.79 -41.26 14.62
C GLY A 37 -7.92 -40.37 13.72
N PRO A 38 -8.43 -39.89 12.58
CA PRO A 38 -7.66 -38.98 11.77
C PRO A 38 -7.32 -37.74 12.63
N ALA A 39 -6.04 -37.39 12.67
CA ALA A 39 -5.61 -36.14 13.22
C ALA A 39 -6.45 -35.04 12.54
N LEU A 40 -7.21 -34.29 13.33
CA LEU A 40 -7.86 -33.09 12.84
C LEU A 40 -6.73 -32.18 12.41
N ALA A 41 -6.41 -32.20 11.10
CA ALA A 41 -5.66 -31.11 10.52
C ALA A 41 -6.50 -29.85 10.81
N ASP A 42 -5.92 -28.90 11.54
CA ASP A 42 -6.47 -27.57 11.68
C ASP A 42 -6.75 -27.06 10.27
N ALA A 43 -7.98 -27.18 9.83
CA ALA A 43 -8.43 -26.53 8.62
C ALA A 43 -8.33 -25.05 8.92
N ALA A 44 -7.29 -24.40 8.39
CA ALA A 44 -7.17 -22.96 8.45
C ALA A 44 -8.51 -22.40 7.97
N GLU A 45 -9.24 -21.74 8.87
CA GLU A 45 -10.57 -21.22 8.59
C GLU A 45 -10.47 -20.27 7.39
N ALA A 46 -11.15 -20.62 6.30
CA ALA A 46 -11.08 -19.84 5.08
C ALA A 46 -11.63 -18.44 5.36
N LEU A 47 -10.84 -17.43 5.06
CA LEU A 47 -11.24 -16.05 5.24
C LEU A 47 -12.51 -15.74 4.44
N PRO A 48 -13.48 -14.97 4.99
CA PRO A 48 -14.70 -14.66 4.28
C PRO A 48 -14.40 -13.90 2.97
N PRO A 49 -15.17 -14.13 1.90
CA PRO A 49 -15.03 -13.37 0.65
C PRO A 49 -15.18 -11.87 0.89
N ALA A 50 -14.37 -11.07 0.21
CA ALA A 50 -14.44 -9.62 0.30
C ALA A 50 -14.21 -8.97 -1.07
N THR A 51 -14.92 -7.88 -1.33
CA THR A 51 -14.73 -7.05 -2.53
C THR A 51 -14.24 -5.68 -2.13
N VAL A 52 -13.12 -5.26 -2.73
CA VAL A 52 -12.54 -3.93 -2.55
C VAL A 52 -12.55 -3.21 -3.89
N ASN A 53 -13.34 -2.15 -3.98
CA ASN A 53 -13.35 -1.25 -5.12
C ASN A 53 -12.34 -0.14 -4.85
N ALA A 54 -11.18 -0.24 -5.46
CA ALA A 54 -10.03 0.59 -5.18
C ALA A 54 -9.75 1.57 -6.32
N LEU A 55 -9.29 2.78 -5.99
CA LEU A 55 -8.82 3.77 -6.95
C LEU A 55 -7.42 4.23 -6.54
N THR A 56 -6.46 4.26 -7.47
CA THR A 56 -5.18 4.95 -7.27
C THR A 56 -5.08 6.15 -8.18
N TRP A 57 -4.57 7.26 -7.66
CA TRP A 57 -4.42 8.49 -8.42
C TRP A 57 -3.34 9.41 -7.85
N ASN A 58 -2.32 9.71 -8.65
CA ASN A 58 -1.45 10.85 -8.39
C ASN A 58 -2.25 12.13 -8.69
N VAL A 59 -2.59 12.88 -7.65
CA VAL A 59 -3.49 14.05 -7.75
C VAL A 59 -2.76 15.35 -8.04
N CYS A 60 -1.42 15.32 -8.10
CA CYS A 60 -0.59 16.50 -8.31
C CYS A 60 -1.01 17.67 -7.39
N GLY A 61 -1.14 17.39 -6.11
CA GLY A 61 -1.75 18.31 -5.14
C GLY A 61 -0.84 19.44 -4.65
N ASP A 62 0.43 19.50 -5.07
CA ASP A 62 1.34 20.59 -4.72
C ASP A 62 1.37 21.67 -5.82
N THR A 63 2.52 22.16 -6.21
CA THR A 63 2.70 23.16 -7.26
C THR A 63 2.80 22.52 -8.63
N GLY A 64 2.40 23.26 -9.65
CA GLY A 64 2.49 22.83 -11.05
C GLY A 64 1.19 22.31 -11.64
N CYS A 65 0.22 21.92 -10.79
CA CYS A 65 -1.07 21.43 -11.25
C CYS A 65 -2.22 22.40 -10.95
N PRO A 66 -3.26 22.45 -11.79
CA PRO A 66 -4.30 23.47 -11.72
C PRO A 66 -5.11 23.47 -10.43
N MET A 67 -5.30 22.31 -9.80
CA MET A 67 -6.11 22.17 -8.58
C MET A 67 -5.29 22.11 -7.28
N GLY A 68 -3.96 22.06 -7.35
CA GLY A 68 -3.11 21.96 -6.17
C GLY A 68 -3.34 23.03 -5.12
N SER A 69 -3.54 24.30 -5.54
CA SER A 69 -3.85 25.43 -4.65
C SER A 69 -5.34 25.62 -4.35
N ARG A 70 -6.21 24.73 -4.82
CA ARG A 70 -7.67 24.80 -4.68
C ARG A 70 -8.22 23.54 -4.01
N PRO A 71 -7.98 23.35 -2.69
CA PRO A 71 -8.24 22.10 -2.00
C PRO A 71 -9.70 21.64 -2.07
N GLY A 72 -10.65 22.55 -2.07
CA GLY A 72 -12.08 22.23 -2.22
C GLY A 72 -12.43 21.67 -3.60
N GLU A 73 -11.86 22.23 -4.68
CA GLU A 73 -12.09 21.73 -6.04
C GLU A 73 -11.43 20.36 -6.23
N LEU A 74 -10.21 20.18 -5.72
CA LEU A 74 -9.52 18.89 -5.76
C LEU A 74 -10.29 17.82 -4.96
N ALA A 75 -10.77 18.15 -3.76
CA ALA A 75 -11.57 17.25 -2.95
C ALA A 75 -12.88 16.85 -3.66
N THR A 76 -13.55 17.81 -4.30
CA THR A 76 -14.78 17.56 -5.09
C THR A 76 -14.49 16.61 -6.26
N GLU A 77 -13.38 16.82 -6.95
CA GLU A 77 -13.00 15.94 -8.07
C GLU A 77 -12.66 14.54 -7.61
N ILE A 78 -11.91 14.38 -6.49
CA ILE A 78 -11.63 13.07 -5.89
C ILE A 78 -12.95 12.40 -5.49
N ALA A 79 -13.85 13.11 -4.79
CA ALA A 79 -15.15 12.57 -4.38
C ALA A 79 -16.00 12.12 -5.58
N ARG A 80 -15.93 12.86 -6.70
CA ARG A 80 -16.60 12.49 -7.96
C ARG A 80 -16.06 11.19 -8.53
N GLN A 81 -14.73 11.02 -8.57
CA GLN A 81 -14.09 9.77 -9.03
C GLN A 81 -14.47 8.59 -8.13
N LEU A 82 -14.53 8.81 -6.82
CA LEU A 82 -14.94 7.77 -5.85
C LEU A 82 -16.42 7.39 -5.98
N ALA A 83 -17.28 8.35 -6.36
CA ALA A 83 -18.70 8.08 -6.54
C ALA A 83 -19.02 7.19 -7.75
N GLY A 84 -18.15 7.21 -8.77
CA GLY A 84 -18.36 6.42 -9.97
C GLY A 84 -17.15 6.43 -10.88
N SER A 85 -16.40 5.33 -10.88
CA SER A 85 -15.33 5.04 -11.84
C SER A 85 -15.68 3.85 -12.70
N GLU A 86 -15.19 3.84 -13.94
CA GLU A 86 -15.44 2.73 -14.85
C GLU A 86 -14.45 1.59 -14.59
N VAL A 87 -15.00 0.39 -14.37
CA VAL A 87 -14.25 -0.83 -14.13
C VAL A 87 -14.89 -1.95 -14.96
N GLY A 88 -14.14 -2.50 -15.91
CA GLY A 88 -14.66 -3.59 -16.76
C GLY A 88 -15.95 -3.24 -17.51
N GLY A 89 -16.09 -1.99 -17.95
CA GLY A 89 -17.28 -1.49 -18.66
C GLY A 89 -18.50 -1.21 -17.76
N ARG A 90 -18.31 -1.11 -16.45
CA ARG A 90 -19.36 -0.78 -15.48
C ARG A 90 -18.94 0.39 -14.60
N THR A 91 -19.89 1.25 -14.25
CA THR A 91 -19.66 2.30 -13.24
C THR A 91 -19.75 1.67 -11.85
N VAL A 92 -18.69 1.82 -11.06
CA VAL A 92 -18.55 1.24 -9.72
C VAL A 92 -18.20 2.34 -8.71
N SER A 93 -18.89 2.35 -7.57
CA SER A 93 -18.50 3.19 -6.42
C SER A 93 -17.28 2.61 -5.74
N MET A 94 -16.30 3.45 -5.47
CA MET A 94 -15.07 3.06 -4.78
C MET A 94 -15.28 3.07 -3.26
N ASN A 95 -14.64 2.12 -2.56
CA ASN A 95 -14.60 2.04 -1.11
C ASN A 95 -13.18 2.10 -0.54
N ALA A 96 -12.17 2.20 -1.42
CA ALA A 96 -10.78 2.46 -1.07
C ALA A 96 -10.13 3.43 -2.07
N VAL A 97 -9.19 4.26 -1.59
CA VAL A 97 -8.42 5.20 -2.43
C VAL A 97 -6.98 5.29 -1.98
N PHE A 98 -6.08 5.38 -2.96
CA PHE A 98 -4.65 5.61 -2.80
C PHE A 98 -4.30 6.90 -3.54
N LEU A 99 -3.89 7.94 -2.80
CA LEU A 99 -3.56 9.25 -3.36
C LEU A 99 -2.06 9.51 -3.25
N GLN A 100 -1.46 9.97 -4.33
CA GLN A 100 -0.06 10.38 -4.38
C GLN A 100 0.03 11.88 -4.66
N GLU A 101 1.13 12.49 -4.27
CA GLU A 101 1.35 13.94 -4.33
C GLU A 101 0.22 14.74 -3.68
N VAL A 102 -0.36 14.21 -2.61
CA VAL A 102 -1.43 14.85 -1.86
C VAL A 102 -0.84 15.62 -0.68
N CYS A 103 -1.29 16.85 -0.45
CA CYS A 103 -0.95 17.59 0.75
C CYS A 103 -1.88 17.22 1.91
N SER A 104 -1.38 17.28 3.14
CA SER A 104 -2.17 16.95 4.35
C SER A 104 -3.45 17.81 4.46
N GLY A 105 -3.40 19.08 4.05
CA GLY A 105 -4.57 19.96 4.01
C GLY A 105 -5.65 19.51 3.01
N HIS A 106 -5.27 18.85 1.90
CA HIS A 106 -6.24 18.22 1.00
C HIS A 106 -6.93 17.04 1.68
N VAL A 107 -6.19 16.20 2.41
CA VAL A 107 -6.75 15.08 3.17
C VAL A 107 -7.73 15.60 4.24
N ASP A 108 -7.38 16.68 4.94
CA ASP A 108 -8.29 17.30 5.91
C ASP A 108 -9.55 17.89 5.25
N THR A 109 -9.44 18.35 4.01
CA THR A 109 -10.61 18.78 3.24
C THR A 109 -11.48 17.61 2.84
N LEU A 110 -10.88 16.49 2.38
CA LEU A 110 -11.60 15.25 2.07
C LEU A 110 -12.37 14.71 3.28
N LYS A 111 -11.77 14.73 4.48
CA LYS A 111 -12.45 14.33 5.73
C LYS A 111 -13.68 15.18 6.07
N ARG A 112 -13.78 16.39 5.54
CA ARG A 112 -14.97 17.27 5.69
C ARG A 112 -16.04 17.05 4.63
N GLU A 113 -15.69 16.42 3.50
CA GLU A 113 -16.65 16.08 2.45
C GLU A 113 -17.73 15.14 2.98
N GLN A 114 -18.99 15.41 2.67
CA GLN A 114 -20.14 14.70 3.24
C GLN A 114 -20.04 13.17 3.03
N ARG A 115 -19.58 12.73 1.89
CA ARG A 115 -19.44 11.29 1.55
C ARG A 115 -18.23 10.62 2.18
N LEU A 116 -17.19 11.38 2.55
CA LEU A 116 -15.91 10.87 3.00
C LEU A 116 -15.64 11.10 4.49
N ARG A 117 -16.51 11.82 5.20
CA ARG A 117 -16.33 12.16 6.62
C ARG A 117 -16.33 10.95 7.55
N SER A 118 -16.93 9.82 7.15
CA SER A 118 -16.89 8.56 7.89
C SER A 118 -15.73 7.66 7.48
N TRP A 119 -14.95 8.05 6.47
CA TRP A 119 -13.83 7.26 6.00
C TRP A 119 -12.67 7.30 6.99
N SER A 120 -11.96 6.18 7.05
CA SER A 120 -10.68 6.07 7.77
C SER A 120 -9.55 6.49 6.84
N TRP A 121 -8.56 7.22 7.38
CA TRP A 121 -7.44 7.76 6.58
C TRP A 121 -6.10 7.46 7.22
N ALA A 122 -5.16 6.94 6.43
CA ALA A 122 -3.74 6.88 6.71
C ALA A 122 -3.01 7.90 5.84
N PHE A 123 -2.00 8.58 6.39
CA PHE A 123 -1.15 9.53 5.68
C PHE A 123 0.31 9.28 6.01
N ALA A 124 1.17 9.26 5.01
CA ALA A 124 2.61 9.17 5.17
C ALA A 124 3.29 10.34 4.48
N PRO A 125 4.00 11.21 5.23
CA PRO A 125 4.66 12.38 4.66
C PRO A 125 5.89 12.00 3.85
N SER A 126 6.14 12.73 2.78
CA SER A 126 7.46 12.81 2.15
C SER A 126 8.40 13.59 3.07
N ARG A 127 9.68 13.18 3.13
CA ARG A 127 10.65 13.77 4.05
C ARG A 127 11.87 14.32 3.32
N THR A 128 12.53 15.30 3.94
CA THR A 128 13.86 15.76 3.54
C THR A 128 14.94 14.85 4.12
N THR A 129 16.18 15.01 3.70
CA THR A 129 17.38 14.31 4.19
C THR A 129 17.51 14.35 5.71
N GLY A 130 17.16 15.47 6.32
CA GLY A 130 17.21 15.65 7.78
C GLY A 130 16.04 15.01 8.52
N GLY A 131 15.16 14.29 7.82
CA GLY A 131 13.98 13.65 8.39
C GLY A 131 12.78 14.59 8.61
N ALA A 132 12.93 15.89 8.31
CA ALA A 132 11.82 16.84 8.37
C ALA A 132 10.79 16.57 7.28
N GLU A 133 9.52 16.77 7.58
CA GLU A 133 8.44 16.65 6.62
C GLU A 133 8.56 17.71 5.53
N ARG A 134 8.30 17.31 4.28
CA ARG A 134 8.32 18.22 3.15
C ARG A 134 7.02 19.03 3.10
N ALA A 135 7.12 20.32 3.34
CA ALA A 135 5.97 21.21 3.18
C ALA A 135 5.55 21.29 1.71
N CYS A 136 4.24 21.33 1.47
CA CYS A 136 3.69 21.70 0.18
C CYS A 136 3.96 23.19 -0.11
N ALA A 137 4.46 23.49 -1.31
CA ALA A 137 4.81 24.86 -1.68
C ALA A 137 3.58 25.78 -1.84
N ASN A 138 2.40 25.18 -2.03
CA ASN A 138 1.11 25.88 -2.09
C ASN A 138 0.51 26.21 -0.71
N GLY A 139 1.21 25.91 0.40
CA GLY A 139 0.75 26.18 1.77
C GLY A 139 -0.33 25.20 2.29
N GLN A 140 -0.59 24.09 1.61
CA GLN A 140 -1.58 23.09 1.99
C GLN A 140 -1.01 22.00 2.95
N GLY A 141 -0.08 22.38 3.83
CA GLY A 141 0.51 21.47 4.82
C GLY A 141 1.67 20.64 4.26
N THR A 142 1.72 19.36 4.57
CA THR A 142 2.83 18.44 4.23
C THR A 142 2.49 17.61 3.00
N LEU A 143 3.45 17.48 2.08
CA LEU A 143 3.35 16.61 0.91
C LEU A 143 3.50 15.14 1.31
N GLY A 144 2.72 14.26 0.71
CA GLY A 144 2.82 12.83 1.01
C GLY A 144 1.94 11.95 0.14
N VAL A 145 1.68 10.77 0.68
CA VAL A 145 0.74 9.79 0.15
C VAL A 145 -0.35 9.50 1.18
N ALA A 146 -1.56 9.22 0.72
CA ALA A 146 -2.68 8.90 1.58
C ALA A 146 -3.41 7.64 1.13
N VAL A 147 -3.95 6.90 2.09
CA VAL A 147 -4.91 5.82 1.87
C VAL A 147 -6.19 6.18 2.61
N GLY A 148 -7.32 6.16 1.90
CA GLY A 148 -8.65 6.31 2.49
C GLY A 148 -9.50 5.07 2.27
N THR A 149 -10.30 4.68 3.26
CA THR A 149 -11.21 3.53 3.17
C THR A 149 -12.54 3.83 3.82
N GLU A 150 -13.63 3.34 3.20
CA GLU A 150 -14.96 3.45 3.75
C GLU A 150 -15.12 2.67 5.08
N ALA A 151 -14.50 1.48 5.14
CA ALA A 151 -14.43 0.69 6.37
C ALA A 151 -13.27 1.15 7.26
N PRO A 152 -13.38 1.01 8.60
CA PRO A 152 -12.33 1.40 9.52
C PRO A 152 -11.00 0.67 9.26
N MET A 153 -9.88 1.41 9.34
CA MET A 153 -8.53 0.87 9.33
C MET A 153 -7.98 0.75 10.76
N SER A 154 -7.25 -0.32 11.00
CA SER A 154 -6.37 -0.55 12.15
C SER A 154 -4.91 -0.66 11.70
N ASP A 155 -3.99 -0.75 12.65
CA ASP A 155 -2.55 -0.90 12.38
C ASP A 155 -2.05 0.09 11.30
N VAL A 156 -2.53 1.34 11.44
CA VAL A 156 -2.14 2.44 10.55
C VAL A 156 -0.70 2.82 10.85
N ARG A 157 0.15 2.78 9.82
CA ARG A 157 1.57 3.12 9.97
C ARG A 157 2.18 3.72 8.70
N GLU A 158 3.17 4.55 8.91
CA GLU A 158 4.13 4.95 7.88
C GLU A 158 5.17 3.82 7.72
N MET A 159 5.34 3.33 6.50
CA MET A 159 6.47 2.47 6.12
C MET A 159 7.48 3.33 5.36
N ARG A 160 8.62 3.63 6.00
CA ARG A 160 9.70 4.37 5.35
C ARG A 160 10.37 3.49 4.31
N LEU A 161 10.48 4.02 3.10
CA LEU A 161 11.14 3.33 1.99
C LEU A 161 12.59 3.78 1.87
N PRO A 162 13.51 2.90 1.45
CA PRO A 162 14.87 3.29 1.11
C PRO A 162 14.86 4.45 0.13
N SER A 163 15.57 5.53 0.42
CA SER A 163 15.48 6.76 -0.37
C SER A 163 16.84 7.44 -0.48
N PRO A 164 17.08 8.24 -1.53
CA PRO A 164 18.25 9.08 -1.61
C PRO A 164 18.24 10.11 -0.47
N ASP A 165 19.43 10.63 -0.13
CA ASP A 165 19.59 11.54 0.99
C ASP A 165 18.74 12.83 0.90
N ARG A 166 18.26 13.18 -0.26
CA ARG A 166 17.57 14.45 -0.50
C ARG A 166 16.05 14.37 -0.29
N TYR A 167 15.42 13.26 -0.60
CA TYR A 167 13.96 13.09 -0.50
C TYR A 167 13.61 11.69 -0.02
N GLY A 168 13.03 11.61 1.17
CA GLY A 168 12.53 10.36 1.72
C GLY A 168 11.15 10.03 1.18
N ARG A 169 10.98 8.82 0.69
CA ARG A 169 9.69 8.24 0.29
C ARG A 169 9.16 7.34 1.38
N SER A 170 7.85 7.34 1.54
CA SER A 170 7.14 6.50 2.50
C SER A 170 5.90 5.90 1.85
N ALA A 171 5.46 4.76 2.37
CA ALA A 171 4.13 4.22 2.08
C ALA A 171 3.21 4.45 3.29
N ALA A 172 1.97 4.83 3.03
CA ALA A 172 0.91 4.86 4.01
C ALA A 172 0.21 3.51 3.99
N CYS A 173 0.21 2.78 5.11
CA CYS A 173 -0.38 1.46 5.20
C CYS A 173 -1.42 1.38 6.32
N GLY A 174 -2.43 0.52 6.14
CA GLY A 174 -3.43 0.19 7.15
C GLY A 174 -4.08 -1.15 6.86
N THR A 175 -4.60 -1.80 7.89
CA THR A 175 -5.35 -3.06 7.79
C THR A 175 -6.83 -2.79 7.93
N VAL A 176 -7.63 -3.26 6.99
CA VAL A 176 -9.09 -3.16 7.02
C VAL A 176 -9.65 -4.50 7.48
N GLY A 177 -10.10 -4.56 8.73
CA GLY A 177 -10.60 -5.80 9.33
C GLY A 177 -11.80 -6.39 8.60
N ALA A 178 -12.72 -5.55 8.10
CA ALA A 178 -13.87 -6.00 7.34
C ALA A 178 -13.52 -6.75 6.04
N TRP A 179 -12.34 -6.52 5.47
CA TRP A 179 -11.84 -7.18 4.26
C TRP A 179 -10.72 -8.17 4.57
N ASN A 180 -10.23 -8.15 5.81
CA ASN A 180 -9.02 -8.84 6.23
C ASN A 180 -7.87 -8.60 5.24
N ALA A 181 -7.66 -7.35 4.88
CA ALA A 181 -6.73 -6.94 3.84
C ALA A 181 -5.83 -5.80 4.30
N ARG A 182 -4.56 -5.88 3.93
CA ARG A 182 -3.55 -4.82 4.07
C ARG A 182 -3.57 -3.93 2.85
N LEU A 183 -3.75 -2.63 3.04
CA LEU A 183 -3.72 -1.63 1.98
C LEU A 183 -2.52 -0.71 2.17
N CYS A 184 -1.71 -0.53 1.14
CA CYS A 184 -0.56 0.38 1.15
C CYS A 184 -0.57 1.32 -0.05
N GLY A 185 -0.57 2.63 0.21
CA GLY A 185 -0.42 3.66 -0.81
C GLY A 185 1.03 4.12 -0.91
N VAL A 186 1.56 4.27 -2.12
CA VAL A 186 2.98 4.57 -2.34
C VAL A 186 3.18 5.54 -3.50
N GLN A 187 4.28 6.32 -3.43
CA GLN A 187 4.91 6.96 -4.57
C GLN A 187 6.41 6.68 -4.52
N LEU A 188 6.96 6.12 -5.61
CA LEU A 188 8.37 5.79 -5.68
C LEU A 188 9.22 6.98 -6.11
N SER A 189 10.54 6.86 -5.95
CA SER A 189 11.50 7.87 -6.39
C SER A 189 11.46 8.02 -7.92
N SER A 190 11.49 9.26 -8.37
CA SER A 190 11.53 9.63 -9.78
C SER A 190 12.97 9.84 -10.25
N SER A 191 13.27 9.45 -11.49
CA SER A 191 14.55 9.75 -12.12
C SER A 191 14.79 11.24 -12.33
N GLN A 192 13.72 12.01 -12.46
CA GLN A 192 13.76 13.43 -12.77
C GLN A 192 13.84 14.31 -11.51
N TRP A 193 13.09 13.95 -10.46
CA TRP A 193 12.89 14.83 -9.32
C TRP A 193 13.67 14.42 -8.06
N ASP A 194 14.03 13.14 -7.93
CA ASP A 194 14.60 12.58 -6.71
C ASP A 194 16.07 12.17 -6.84
N ASP A 195 16.75 12.61 -7.89
CA ASP A 195 18.16 12.26 -8.14
C ASP A 195 18.40 10.74 -8.20
N ASP A 196 17.46 10.03 -8.83
CA ASP A 196 17.53 8.57 -9.04
C ASP A 196 17.57 8.18 -10.54
N PRO A 197 18.51 8.73 -11.33
CA PRO A 197 18.52 8.58 -12.79
C PRO A 197 18.68 7.13 -13.26
N ARG A 198 19.21 6.25 -12.42
CA ARG A 198 19.40 4.83 -12.71
C ARG A 198 18.38 3.91 -12.03
N GLY A 199 17.40 4.46 -11.31
CA GLY A 199 16.37 3.67 -10.63
C GLY A 199 16.87 2.82 -9.46
N GLN A 200 18.06 3.12 -8.90
CA GLN A 200 18.64 2.31 -7.82
C GLN A 200 17.78 2.37 -6.55
N TRP A 201 17.25 3.53 -6.22
CA TRP A 201 16.39 3.70 -5.08
C TRP A 201 15.01 3.09 -5.33
N ARG A 202 14.45 3.27 -6.53
CA ARG A 202 13.21 2.59 -6.91
C ARG A 202 13.33 1.08 -6.79
N GLY A 203 14.42 0.48 -7.25
CA GLY A 203 14.68 -0.95 -7.08
C GLY A 203 14.68 -1.41 -5.62
N LYS A 204 15.29 -0.63 -4.70
CA LYS A 204 15.27 -0.92 -3.27
C LYS A 204 13.88 -0.73 -2.65
N GLN A 205 13.15 0.31 -3.07
CA GLN A 205 11.79 0.59 -2.63
C GLN A 205 10.84 -0.52 -3.06
N ILE A 206 10.95 -0.98 -4.30
CA ILE A 206 10.19 -2.11 -4.85
C ILE A 206 10.51 -3.39 -4.08
N GLY A 207 11.77 -3.65 -3.76
CA GLY A 207 12.16 -4.78 -2.91
C GLY A 207 11.47 -4.76 -1.55
N ALA A 208 11.47 -3.61 -0.88
CA ALA A 208 10.80 -3.45 0.41
C ALA A 208 9.27 -3.65 0.32
N LEU A 209 8.63 -3.19 -0.77
CA LEU A 209 7.20 -3.45 -1.01
C LEU A 209 6.91 -4.92 -1.29
N GLY A 210 7.85 -5.63 -1.92
CA GLY A 210 7.73 -7.07 -2.19
C GLY A 210 7.61 -7.92 -0.93
N GLU A 211 8.15 -7.46 0.21
CA GLU A 211 8.04 -8.15 1.50
C GLU A 211 6.59 -8.23 2.01
N LEU A 212 5.71 -7.32 1.57
CA LEU A 212 4.29 -7.36 1.90
C LEU A 212 3.56 -8.59 1.33
N ALA A 213 4.17 -9.31 0.37
CA ALA A 213 3.59 -10.54 -0.19
C ALA A 213 3.44 -11.69 0.83
N ALA A 214 4.13 -11.58 1.97
CA ALA A 214 3.95 -12.53 3.08
C ALA A 214 2.56 -12.40 3.75
N GLU A 215 1.83 -11.32 3.54
CA GLU A 215 0.49 -11.14 4.06
C GLU A 215 -0.56 -11.79 3.13
N ASN A 216 -1.67 -12.28 3.69
CA ASN A 216 -2.64 -13.08 2.94
C ASN A 216 -3.40 -12.28 1.87
N ARG A 217 -3.80 -11.05 2.18
CA ARG A 217 -4.58 -10.18 1.30
C ARG A 217 -3.97 -8.78 1.30
N VAL A 218 -3.41 -8.39 0.17
CA VAL A 218 -2.70 -7.11 0.01
C VAL A 218 -3.19 -6.39 -1.23
N ILE A 219 -3.32 -5.07 -1.12
CA ILE A 219 -3.44 -4.15 -2.26
C ILE A 219 -2.39 -3.06 -2.08
N ILE A 220 -1.50 -2.91 -3.05
CA ILE A 220 -0.54 -1.81 -3.12
C ILE A 220 -0.94 -0.92 -4.28
N GLY A 221 -1.35 0.31 -3.99
CA GLY A 221 -1.75 1.28 -5.00
C GLY A 221 -0.79 2.46 -5.04
N GLY A 222 -0.42 2.93 -6.23
CA GLY A 222 0.47 4.08 -6.29
C GLY A 222 1.02 4.44 -7.65
N ASP A 223 1.82 5.52 -7.64
CA ASP A 223 2.69 5.93 -8.72
C ASP A 223 4.09 5.31 -8.52
N PHE A 224 4.43 4.38 -9.39
CA PHE A 224 5.69 3.64 -9.35
C PHE A 224 6.78 4.27 -10.22
N THR A 225 6.44 5.31 -10.99
CA THR A 225 7.36 6.05 -11.87
C THR A 225 8.14 5.17 -12.88
N GLU A 226 7.72 3.92 -13.06
CA GLU A 226 8.30 2.93 -13.97
C GLU A 226 7.25 2.47 -14.99
N ARG A 227 7.69 2.13 -16.19
CA ARG A 227 6.83 1.53 -17.22
C ARG A 227 6.68 0.03 -16.99
N PRO A 228 5.61 -0.59 -17.53
CA PRO A 228 5.34 -2.02 -17.28
C PRO A 228 6.47 -2.97 -17.64
N GLU A 229 7.19 -2.67 -18.72
CA GLU A 229 8.32 -3.45 -19.21
C GLU A 229 9.61 -3.30 -18.40
N SER A 230 9.65 -2.37 -17.43
CA SER A 230 10.83 -2.12 -16.61
C SER A 230 11.20 -3.34 -15.78
N PRO A 231 12.45 -3.83 -15.84
CA PRO A 231 12.93 -4.92 -14.98
C PRO A 231 12.88 -4.56 -13.48
N ALA A 232 12.84 -3.26 -13.13
CA ALA A 232 12.70 -2.83 -11.75
C ALA A 232 11.42 -3.36 -11.11
N LEU A 233 10.33 -3.52 -11.88
CA LEU A 233 9.04 -4.03 -11.41
C LEU A 233 9.00 -5.57 -11.28
N ASP A 234 10.03 -6.31 -11.73
CA ASP A 234 10.07 -7.78 -11.66
C ASP A 234 9.75 -8.37 -10.28
N PRO A 235 10.27 -7.82 -9.16
CA PRO A 235 9.93 -8.35 -7.84
C PRO A 235 8.43 -8.26 -7.54
N LEU A 236 7.77 -7.19 -7.94
CA LEU A 236 6.32 -7.01 -7.71
C LEU A 236 5.49 -7.94 -8.59
N TYR A 237 5.79 -8.06 -9.88
CA TYR A 237 5.11 -9.02 -10.76
C TYR A 237 5.32 -10.47 -10.34
N ARG A 238 6.46 -10.80 -9.70
CA ARG A 238 6.67 -12.13 -9.11
C ARG A 238 5.83 -12.34 -7.85
N ALA A 239 5.68 -11.31 -7.02
CA ALA A 239 4.99 -11.39 -5.73
C ALA A 239 3.47 -11.21 -5.84
N PHE A 240 3.02 -10.35 -6.76
CA PHE A 240 1.63 -9.91 -6.92
C PHE A 240 1.15 -10.11 -8.36
N ALA A 241 -0.17 -10.07 -8.54
CA ALA A 241 -0.79 -9.79 -9.84
C ALA A 241 -0.95 -8.27 -9.99
N GLU A 242 -0.77 -7.74 -11.17
CA GLU A 242 -1.10 -6.35 -11.48
C GLU A 242 -2.47 -6.32 -12.14
N CYS A 243 -3.35 -5.44 -11.66
CA CYS A 243 -4.77 -5.49 -12.00
C CYS A 243 -5.09 -5.24 -13.48
N ASP A 244 -4.27 -4.44 -14.16
CA ASP A 244 -4.47 -4.01 -15.55
C ASP A 244 -3.47 -4.68 -16.52
N GLN A 245 -2.79 -5.74 -16.07
CA GLN A 245 -1.92 -6.51 -16.96
C GLN A 245 -2.72 -7.24 -18.03
N GLY A 246 -2.14 -7.37 -19.22
CA GLY A 246 -2.81 -7.99 -20.35
C GLY A 246 -2.90 -9.51 -20.25
N PRO A 247 -3.46 -10.16 -21.29
CA PRO A 247 -3.56 -11.61 -21.35
C PRO A 247 -2.22 -12.32 -21.16
N ASN A 248 -2.25 -13.50 -20.52
CA ASN A 248 -1.07 -14.31 -20.22
C ASN A 248 -0.02 -13.54 -19.39
N GLU A 249 -0.47 -12.72 -18.46
CA GLU A 249 0.39 -11.92 -17.57
C GLU A 249 1.33 -10.98 -18.35
N SER A 250 0.96 -10.58 -19.57
CA SER A 250 1.73 -9.63 -20.35
C SER A 250 1.77 -8.27 -19.63
N ARG A 251 2.95 -7.67 -19.58
CA ARG A 251 3.15 -6.38 -18.92
C ARG A 251 2.72 -5.25 -19.84
N THR A 252 1.42 -5.07 -19.95
CA THR A 252 0.76 -4.02 -20.70
C THR A 252 -0.18 -3.25 -19.79
N GLY A 253 -1.15 -2.58 -20.33
CA GLY A 253 -2.19 -1.88 -19.58
C GLY A 253 -2.42 -0.48 -20.11
N ALA A 254 -3.48 0.14 -19.64
CA ALA A 254 -3.86 1.48 -20.06
C ALA A 254 -2.89 2.53 -19.49
N MET A 255 -2.61 3.57 -20.29
CA MET A 255 -1.73 4.67 -19.88
C MET A 255 -2.42 5.52 -18.82
N THR A 256 -1.76 5.71 -17.70
CA THR A 256 -2.25 6.47 -16.54
C THR A 256 -1.69 7.89 -16.49
N GLN A 257 -0.54 8.16 -17.09
CA GLN A 257 0.00 9.50 -17.26
C GLN A 257 -0.44 10.13 -18.58
N GLN A 258 -0.69 11.43 -18.56
CA GLN A 258 -1.13 12.23 -19.71
C GLN A 258 -0.41 13.57 -19.76
N ASP A 259 -0.32 14.17 -20.97
CA ASP A 259 0.06 15.57 -21.12
C ASP A 259 -1.12 16.51 -20.78
N TRP A 260 -0.86 17.81 -20.70
CA TRP A 260 -1.90 18.82 -20.38
C TRP A 260 -2.96 18.99 -21.49
N ARG A 261 -2.79 18.35 -22.65
CA ARG A 261 -3.80 18.25 -23.69
C ARG A 261 -4.70 17.02 -23.50
N GLY A 262 -4.34 16.17 -22.53
CA GLY A 262 -5.04 14.92 -22.26
C GLY A 262 -4.58 13.76 -23.11
N THR A 263 -3.42 13.87 -23.79
CA THR A 263 -2.86 12.76 -24.56
C THR A 263 -2.18 11.77 -23.63
N PRO A 264 -2.52 10.47 -23.65
CA PRO A 264 -1.83 9.47 -22.84
C PRO A 264 -0.36 9.36 -23.25
N VAL A 265 0.56 9.30 -22.25
CA VAL A 265 2.02 9.28 -22.49
C VAL A 265 2.74 8.08 -21.88
N ALA A 266 2.28 7.57 -20.75
CA ALA A 266 2.88 6.42 -20.07
C ALA A 266 1.89 5.71 -19.14
N LYS A 267 2.19 4.45 -18.78
CA LYS A 267 1.63 3.77 -17.62
C LYS A 267 2.68 3.83 -16.50
N THR A 268 2.36 4.48 -15.39
CA THR A 268 3.22 4.65 -14.22
C THR A 268 2.51 4.35 -12.91
N ASP A 269 1.17 4.32 -12.94
CA ASP A 269 0.33 4.03 -11.79
C ASP A 269 -0.18 2.60 -11.86
N TYR A 270 -0.16 1.92 -10.71
CA TYR A 270 -0.47 0.49 -10.61
C TYR A 270 -1.31 0.18 -9.38
N LEU A 271 -2.04 -0.94 -9.48
CA LEU A 271 -2.65 -1.64 -8.36
C LEU A 271 -2.13 -3.08 -8.37
N PHE A 272 -1.12 -3.35 -7.52
CA PHE A 272 -0.63 -4.70 -7.27
C PHE A 272 -1.48 -5.37 -6.20
N ILE A 273 -1.95 -6.57 -6.47
CA ILE A 273 -2.89 -7.32 -5.62
C ILE A 273 -2.34 -8.72 -5.33
N SER A 274 -2.73 -9.31 -4.20
CA SER A 274 -2.38 -10.70 -3.92
C SER A 274 -2.81 -11.63 -5.07
N LYS A 275 -1.95 -12.56 -5.48
CA LYS A 275 -2.19 -13.45 -6.64
C LYS A 275 -3.44 -14.33 -6.51
N THR A 276 -3.94 -14.53 -5.30
CA THR A 276 -5.16 -15.29 -5.01
C THR A 276 -6.44 -14.47 -5.27
N ALA A 277 -6.33 -13.16 -5.48
CA ALA A 277 -7.46 -12.29 -5.78
C ALA A 277 -7.75 -12.24 -7.28
N GLY A 278 -9.03 -12.10 -7.62
CA GLY A 278 -9.45 -11.70 -8.96
C GLY A 278 -9.60 -10.18 -9.05
N ALA A 279 -9.35 -9.59 -10.21
CA ALA A 279 -9.60 -8.17 -10.43
C ALA A 279 -10.15 -7.87 -11.82
N SER A 280 -10.93 -6.79 -11.89
CA SER A 280 -11.23 -6.07 -13.14
C SER A 280 -10.79 -4.63 -12.95
N CYS A 281 -10.19 -4.04 -13.96
CA CYS A 281 -9.61 -2.70 -13.88
C CYS A 281 -10.04 -1.81 -15.02
N GLY A 282 -9.83 -0.51 -14.84
CA GLY A 282 -10.06 0.47 -15.89
C GLY A 282 -9.39 1.81 -15.57
N VAL A 283 -8.88 2.45 -16.60
CA VAL A 283 -8.43 3.85 -16.59
C VAL A 283 -9.48 4.65 -17.32
N SER A 284 -9.89 5.80 -16.75
CA SER A 284 -10.86 6.67 -17.41
C SER A 284 -10.41 7.04 -18.82
N GLY A 285 -11.26 6.80 -19.83
CA GLY A 285 -11.06 7.24 -21.19
C GLY A 285 -11.10 8.77 -21.34
N THR A 286 -11.74 9.45 -20.39
CA THR A 286 -11.85 10.91 -20.38
C THR A 286 -10.62 11.51 -19.68
N PRO A 287 -9.87 12.41 -20.33
CA PRO A 287 -8.78 13.14 -19.69
C PRO A 287 -9.24 13.92 -18.47
N THR A 288 -8.47 13.88 -17.40
CA THR A 288 -8.68 14.79 -16.26
C THR A 288 -7.96 16.11 -16.49
N ARG A 289 -8.55 17.22 -15.99
CA ARG A 289 -7.89 18.53 -15.94
C ARG A 289 -7.27 18.82 -14.56
N ALA A 290 -7.46 17.91 -13.62
CA ALA A 290 -6.99 18.08 -12.24
C ALA A 290 -5.52 17.71 -12.08
N SER A 291 -5.04 16.74 -12.85
CA SER A 291 -3.70 16.16 -12.75
C SER A 291 -3.19 15.76 -14.12
N ASP A 292 -1.89 15.63 -14.25
CA ASP A 292 -1.20 14.97 -15.37
C ASP A 292 -1.24 13.43 -15.26
N HIS A 293 -1.93 12.90 -14.26
CA HIS A 293 -2.26 11.49 -14.13
C HIS A 293 -3.78 11.25 -14.20
N ARG A 294 -4.17 10.13 -14.80
CA ARG A 294 -5.54 9.62 -14.83
C ARG A 294 -5.74 8.60 -13.71
N PRO A 295 -6.88 8.60 -13.02
CA PRO A 295 -7.15 7.58 -12.02
C PRO A 295 -7.23 6.18 -12.65
N LEU A 296 -6.62 5.20 -11.99
CA LEU A 296 -6.77 3.77 -12.26
C LEU A 296 -7.70 3.18 -11.20
N ALA A 297 -8.80 2.59 -11.63
CA ALA A 297 -9.80 1.97 -10.76
C ALA A 297 -9.80 0.44 -10.91
N ALA A 298 -10.09 -0.28 -9.82
CA ALA A 298 -10.22 -1.72 -9.80
C ALA A 298 -11.36 -2.20 -8.91
N ALA A 299 -12.01 -3.29 -9.31
CA ALA A 299 -12.82 -4.13 -8.43
C ALA A 299 -12.02 -5.39 -8.12
N VAL A 300 -11.53 -5.50 -6.89
CA VAL A 300 -10.71 -6.62 -6.40
C VAL A 300 -11.58 -7.56 -5.59
N SER A 301 -11.57 -8.84 -5.92
CA SER A 301 -12.33 -9.87 -5.22
C SER A 301 -11.40 -10.86 -4.55
N PHE A 302 -11.39 -10.89 -3.23
CA PHE A 302 -10.75 -11.92 -2.41
C PHE A 302 -11.72 -13.06 -2.16
N ARG A 303 -11.28 -14.25 -2.46
CA ARG A 303 -12.06 -15.51 -2.27
C ARG A 303 -11.65 -16.21 -1.01
#